data_c310b5c064ea63967e8a55da4f68d723
#
_entry.id   c310b5c064ea63967e8a55da4f68d723
#
_cell.length_a   1.000
_cell.length_b   1.000
_cell.length_c   1.000
_cell.angle_alpha   90.00
_cell.angle_beta   90.00
_cell.angle_gamma   90.00
#
_symmetry.space_group_name_H-M   'P 1'
#
loop_
_entity.id
_entity.type
_entity.pdbx_description
1 polymer ?
#
loop_
_entity_poly.entity_id
_entity_poly.type
_entity_poly.pdbx_seq_one_letter_code
_entity_poly.pdbx_strand_id
1 'polypeptide(L)'
;MRLCSLLLVCALTTSALAAEPALVQFTAADVAAAGWKPYATKEGITLDRRPVPGTGFYEHRAVVELPVPPAAAADDVWRALRGGDMATLKRREVLAESPTELLIYDQIHTPVVSDRDYVIKVTRTYDAARERTEFRCTSVSGVGPPVAAGHVRIPIIRAGWLVEPGPAAGTRLTYYAYSEPGGLITALLARSAQADRSLADIVHMAKRLRRLSPGDLARRD
;
A
#
# COMPACT_ATOMS: atom_id res chain seq x y z
N MET A 1 -26.48 43.54 -55.13
CA MET A 1 -26.14 43.30 -53.72
C MET A 1 -26.34 41.83 -53.46
N ARG A 2 -25.23 41.08 -53.35
CA ARG A 2 -25.24 39.62 -53.03
C ARG A 2 -24.63 39.49 -51.66
N LEU A 3 -25.42 39.06 -50.64
CA LEU A 3 -24.95 38.70 -49.32
C LEU A 3 -24.27 37.33 -49.41
N CYS A 4 -22.98 37.29 -49.02
CA CYS A 4 -22.23 36.06 -48.86
C CYS A 4 -22.30 35.65 -47.38
N SER A 5 -23.09 34.60 -47.07
CA SER A 5 -23.17 34.02 -45.73
C SER A 5 -21.97 33.11 -45.51
N LEU A 6 -21.06 33.51 -44.62
CA LEU A 6 -19.93 32.69 -44.16
C LEU A 6 -20.43 31.76 -43.05
N LEU A 7 -20.55 30.46 -43.37
CA LEU A 7 -20.78 29.41 -42.35
C LEU A 7 -19.45 29.07 -41.67
N LEU A 8 -19.33 29.48 -40.40
CA LEU A 8 -18.23 29.11 -39.52
C LEU A 8 -18.49 27.69 -38.98
N VAL A 9 -17.82 26.71 -39.54
CA VAL A 9 -17.85 25.33 -39.01
C VAL A 9 -16.89 25.26 -37.81
N CYS A 10 -17.47 25.25 -36.62
CA CYS A 10 -16.74 25.03 -35.37
C CYS A 10 -16.47 23.53 -35.24
N ALA A 11 -15.26 23.08 -35.58
CA ALA A 11 -14.82 21.70 -35.35
C ALA A 11 -14.56 21.50 -33.85
N LEU A 12 -15.51 20.87 -33.17
CA LEU A 12 -15.33 20.38 -31.81
C LEU A 12 -14.32 19.21 -31.86
N THR A 13 -13.07 19.50 -31.56
CA THR A 13 -12.06 18.46 -31.28
C THR A 13 -12.37 17.87 -29.90
N THR A 14 -13.06 16.75 -29.88
CA THR A 14 -13.17 15.91 -28.68
C THR A 14 -11.78 15.32 -28.40
N SER A 15 -11.03 15.94 -27.49
CA SER A 15 -9.87 15.30 -26.88
C SER A 15 -10.34 14.05 -26.16
N ALA A 16 -10.11 12.89 -26.76
CA ALA A 16 -10.25 11.64 -26.05
C ALA A 16 -9.25 11.68 -24.88
N LEU A 17 -9.73 11.87 -23.65
CA LEU A 17 -8.97 11.56 -22.47
C LEU A 17 -8.57 10.09 -22.62
N ALA A 18 -7.26 9.84 -22.80
CA ALA A 18 -6.72 8.49 -22.71
C ALA A 18 -7.14 7.96 -21.31
N ALA A 19 -7.98 6.92 -21.30
CA ALA A 19 -8.33 6.24 -20.07
C ALA A 19 -7.01 5.80 -19.43
N GLU A 20 -6.72 6.29 -18.21
CA GLU A 20 -5.61 5.76 -17.43
C GLU A 20 -5.76 4.24 -17.40
N PRO A 21 -4.67 3.47 -17.66
CA PRO A 21 -4.74 2.02 -17.61
C PRO A 21 -5.34 1.64 -16.26
N ALA A 22 -6.46 0.93 -16.29
CA ALA A 22 -7.15 0.49 -15.08
C ALA A 22 -6.10 -0.22 -14.21
N LEU A 23 -5.70 0.42 -13.12
CA LEU A 23 -4.75 -0.13 -12.16
C LEU A 23 -5.32 -1.47 -11.73
N VAL A 24 -4.68 -2.57 -12.14
CA VAL A 24 -5.09 -3.92 -11.74
C VAL A 24 -5.12 -3.92 -10.22
N GLN A 25 -6.32 -3.98 -9.65
CA GLN A 25 -6.49 -3.95 -8.21
C GLN A 25 -5.91 -5.24 -7.65
N PHE A 26 -4.96 -5.11 -6.73
CA PHE A 26 -4.39 -6.24 -6.02
C PHE A 26 -5.46 -6.75 -5.04
N THR A 27 -6.03 -7.90 -5.30
CA THR A 27 -7.10 -8.49 -4.49
C THR A 27 -6.55 -9.54 -3.53
N ALA A 28 -7.34 -9.93 -2.53
CA ALA A 28 -6.99 -11.05 -1.66
C ALA A 28 -6.82 -12.38 -2.46
N ALA A 29 -7.52 -12.53 -3.60
CA ALA A 29 -7.33 -13.66 -4.50
C ALA A 29 -5.95 -13.63 -5.17
N ASP A 30 -5.44 -12.46 -5.56
CA ASP A 30 -4.09 -12.32 -6.11
C ASP A 30 -3.03 -12.66 -5.07
N VAL A 31 -3.25 -12.27 -3.81
CA VAL A 31 -2.35 -12.61 -2.68
C VAL A 31 -2.33 -14.11 -2.42
N ALA A 32 -3.46 -14.81 -2.57
CA ALA A 32 -3.59 -16.26 -2.39
C ALA A 32 -3.10 -17.06 -3.59
N ALA A 33 -3.00 -16.46 -4.78
CA ALA A 33 -2.66 -17.17 -6.03
C ALA A 33 -1.25 -17.79 -6.00
N ALA A 34 -0.99 -18.72 -6.91
CA ALA A 34 0.29 -19.43 -7.01
C ALA A 34 1.45 -18.54 -7.50
N GLY A 35 2.67 -19.08 -7.47
CA GLY A 35 3.86 -18.45 -8.05
C GLY A 35 4.74 -17.68 -7.07
N TRP A 36 4.37 -17.60 -5.80
CA TRP A 36 5.20 -17.03 -4.75
C TRP A 36 6.40 -17.91 -4.44
N LYS A 37 7.57 -17.28 -4.27
CA LYS A 37 8.81 -17.96 -3.91
C LYS A 37 9.45 -17.28 -2.71
N PRO A 38 9.94 -18.03 -1.70
CA PRO A 38 10.69 -17.45 -0.58
C PRO A 38 11.89 -16.63 -1.10
N TYR A 39 12.09 -15.47 -0.48
CA TYR A 39 13.18 -14.57 -0.85
C TYR A 39 14.10 -14.22 0.31
N ALA A 40 13.56 -13.78 1.44
CA ALA A 40 14.33 -13.37 2.60
C ALA A 40 13.58 -13.72 3.87
N THR A 41 14.32 -13.98 4.97
CA THR A 41 13.73 -14.24 6.28
C THR A 41 14.37 -13.34 7.33
N LYS A 42 13.54 -12.74 8.18
CA LYS A 42 13.97 -11.95 9.33
C LYS A 42 13.04 -12.21 10.51
N GLU A 43 13.62 -12.51 11.66
CA GLU A 43 12.89 -12.77 12.91
C GLU A 43 11.79 -13.85 12.77
N GLY A 44 12.08 -14.89 11.99
CA GLY A 44 11.14 -15.98 11.72
C GLY A 44 10.03 -15.66 10.71
N ILE A 45 10.01 -14.45 10.14
CA ILE A 45 9.03 -14.06 9.12
C ILE A 45 9.71 -14.14 7.75
N THR A 46 9.14 -14.95 6.86
CA THR A 46 9.63 -15.09 5.48
C THR A 46 8.86 -14.14 4.57
N LEU A 47 9.60 -13.36 3.80
CA LEU A 47 9.09 -12.57 2.69
C LEU A 47 9.14 -13.42 1.42
N ASP A 48 8.01 -13.66 0.83
CA ASP A 48 7.88 -14.23 -0.50
C ASP A 48 7.90 -13.12 -1.56
N ARG A 49 8.32 -13.47 -2.77
CA ARG A 49 8.20 -12.58 -3.93
C ARG A 49 7.69 -13.31 -5.15
N ARG A 50 7.08 -12.56 -6.05
CA ARG A 50 6.64 -13.02 -7.37
C ARG A 50 6.93 -11.93 -8.41
N PRO A 51 7.45 -12.26 -9.62
CA PRO A 51 7.68 -11.26 -10.66
C PRO A 51 6.35 -10.72 -11.18
N VAL A 52 6.30 -9.40 -11.45
CA VAL A 52 5.15 -8.76 -12.11
C VAL A 52 5.49 -8.65 -13.59
N PRO A 53 4.75 -9.34 -14.48
CA PRO A 53 5.04 -9.36 -15.91
C PRO A 53 5.10 -7.95 -16.52
N GLY A 54 6.07 -7.71 -17.39
CA GLY A 54 6.23 -6.46 -18.14
C GLY A 54 6.85 -5.29 -17.36
N THR A 55 7.07 -5.42 -16.03
CA THR A 55 7.54 -4.28 -15.23
C THR A 55 9.02 -4.38 -14.80
N GLY A 56 9.56 -5.57 -14.75
CA GLY A 56 10.89 -5.84 -14.20
C GLY A 56 10.95 -5.76 -12.67
N PHE A 57 9.85 -5.55 -11.95
CA PHE A 57 9.74 -5.50 -10.49
C PHE A 57 9.06 -6.74 -9.92
N TYR A 58 9.05 -6.83 -8.59
CA TYR A 58 8.43 -7.92 -7.85
C TYR A 58 7.33 -7.37 -6.95
N GLU A 59 6.28 -8.15 -6.80
CA GLU A 59 5.38 -8.03 -5.67
C GLU A 59 5.89 -8.90 -4.52
N HIS A 60 5.56 -8.49 -3.30
CA HIS A 60 6.01 -9.13 -2.08
C HIS A 60 4.80 -9.55 -1.23
N ARG A 61 4.96 -10.66 -0.52
CA ARG A 61 3.99 -11.15 0.45
C ARG A 61 4.72 -11.71 1.66
N ALA A 62 4.18 -11.46 2.85
CA ALA A 62 4.57 -12.17 4.05
C ALA A 62 3.35 -12.51 4.88
N VAL A 63 3.36 -13.67 5.53
CA VAL A 63 2.29 -14.16 6.40
C VAL A 63 2.87 -14.44 7.77
N VAL A 64 2.17 -14.00 8.83
CA VAL A 64 2.56 -14.26 10.21
C VAL A 64 1.34 -14.61 11.05
N GLU A 65 1.48 -15.62 11.91
CA GLU A 65 0.48 -15.97 12.91
C GLU A 65 0.80 -15.24 14.22
N LEU A 66 -0.22 -14.65 14.83
CA LEU A 66 -0.09 -13.80 16.03
C LEU A 66 -1.10 -14.21 17.08
N PRO A 67 -0.72 -14.28 18.37
CA PRO A 67 -1.62 -14.63 19.47
C PRO A 67 -2.46 -13.41 19.91
N VAL A 68 -3.13 -12.76 18.98
CA VAL A 68 -3.94 -11.55 19.20
C VAL A 68 -5.28 -11.74 18.49
N PRO A 69 -6.42 -11.42 19.10
CA PRO A 69 -7.71 -11.51 18.44
C PRO A 69 -7.78 -10.68 17.15
N PRO A 70 -8.43 -11.17 16.08
CA PRO A 70 -8.46 -10.47 14.78
C PRO A 70 -9.02 -9.05 14.83
N ALA A 71 -10.07 -8.81 15.62
CA ALA A 71 -10.63 -7.46 15.77
C ALA A 71 -9.62 -6.48 16.37
N ALA A 72 -8.94 -6.89 17.44
CA ALA A 72 -7.91 -6.07 18.08
C ALA A 72 -6.70 -5.81 17.16
N ALA A 73 -6.29 -6.83 16.39
CA ALA A 73 -5.24 -6.69 15.40
C ALA A 73 -5.66 -5.71 14.30
N ALA A 74 -6.89 -5.81 13.78
CA ALA A 74 -7.40 -4.91 12.75
C ALA A 74 -7.45 -3.45 13.22
N ASP A 75 -7.91 -3.20 14.44
CA ASP A 75 -7.94 -1.85 15.00
C ASP A 75 -6.55 -1.28 15.24
N ASP A 76 -5.59 -2.11 15.60
CA ASP A 76 -4.22 -1.67 15.80
C ASP A 76 -3.50 -1.38 14.48
N VAL A 77 -3.71 -2.21 13.45
CA VAL A 77 -3.24 -1.94 12.08
C VAL A 77 -3.79 -0.60 11.58
N TRP A 78 -5.10 -0.34 11.77
CA TRP A 78 -5.71 0.94 11.40
C TRP A 78 -5.05 2.13 12.10
N ARG A 79 -4.82 2.02 13.42
CA ARG A 79 -4.12 3.07 14.19
C ARG A 79 -2.69 3.28 13.73
N ALA A 80 -1.96 2.20 13.41
CA ALA A 80 -0.61 2.29 12.90
C ALA A 80 -0.58 2.98 11.52
N LEU A 81 -1.51 2.63 10.63
CA LEU A 81 -1.66 3.26 9.32
C LEU A 81 -2.00 4.75 9.45
N ARG A 82 -2.90 5.11 10.35
CA ARG A 82 -3.27 6.51 10.62
C ARG A 82 -2.12 7.29 11.26
N GLY A 83 -1.49 6.73 12.26
CA GLY A 83 -0.46 7.39 13.06
C GLY A 83 0.93 7.42 12.45
N GLY A 84 1.18 6.69 11.36
CA GLY A 84 2.49 6.65 10.72
C GLY A 84 3.51 5.75 11.43
N ASP A 85 3.06 4.76 12.18
CA ASP A 85 3.95 3.81 12.86
C ASP A 85 4.42 2.70 11.88
N MET A 86 5.30 3.10 10.95
CA MET A 86 5.88 2.26 9.90
C MET A 86 7.41 2.38 9.92
N ALA A 87 8.11 1.29 9.61
CA ALA A 87 9.54 1.15 9.84
C ALA A 87 10.44 2.18 9.10
N THR A 88 10.03 2.62 7.92
CA THR A 88 10.84 3.48 7.04
C THR A 88 10.32 4.90 6.89
N LEU A 89 9.27 5.23 7.63
CA LEU A 89 8.59 6.50 7.50
C LEU A 89 9.39 7.64 8.16
N LYS A 90 9.58 8.75 7.45
CA LYS A 90 10.16 10.00 7.96
C LYS A 90 9.09 10.99 8.41
N ARG A 91 8.04 11.12 7.61
CA ARG A 91 6.93 12.04 7.84
C ARG A 91 5.64 11.46 7.30
N ARG A 92 4.56 11.64 8.02
CA ARG A 92 3.18 11.38 7.59
C ARG A 92 2.32 12.60 7.81
N GLU A 93 1.43 12.86 6.85
CA GLU A 93 0.36 13.84 6.97
C GLU A 93 -0.94 13.19 6.50
N VAL A 94 -1.95 13.19 7.36
CA VAL A 94 -3.30 12.74 7.00
C VAL A 94 -4.01 13.91 6.34
N LEU A 95 -4.25 13.81 5.05
CA LEU A 95 -4.87 14.87 4.23
C LEU A 95 -6.40 14.84 4.34
N ALA A 96 -6.97 13.64 4.51
CA ALA A 96 -8.39 13.43 4.75
C ALA A 96 -8.62 12.10 5.48
N GLU A 97 -9.69 12.02 6.26
CA GLU A 97 -10.02 10.87 7.08
C GLU A 97 -11.53 10.65 7.15
N SER A 98 -11.93 9.37 7.13
CA SER A 98 -13.27 8.88 7.48
C SER A 98 -13.14 7.59 8.29
N PRO A 99 -14.21 6.98 8.81
CA PRO A 99 -14.14 5.71 9.54
C PRO A 99 -13.52 4.56 8.75
N THR A 100 -13.59 4.60 7.40
CA THR A 100 -13.14 3.52 6.53
C THR A 100 -12.09 3.94 5.50
N GLU A 101 -11.72 5.21 5.44
CA GLU A 101 -10.78 5.71 4.44
C GLU A 101 -9.81 6.72 5.05
N LEU A 102 -8.55 6.67 4.61
CA LEU A 102 -7.54 7.69 4.86
C LEU A 102 -6.95 8.13 3.52
N LEU A 103 -6.73 9.43 3.36
CA LEU A 103 -5.86 9.98 2.34
C LEU A 103 -4.59 10.47 3.03
N ILE A 104 -3.44 9.92 2.66
CA ILE A 104 -2.19 10.10 3.39
C ILE A 104 -1.10 10.57 2.43
N TYR A 105 -0.34 11.57 2.86
CA TYR A 105 0.93 11.93 2.25
C TYR A 105 2.08 11.45 3.12
N ASP A 106 3.01 10.70 2.55
CA ASP A 106 4.19 10.17 3.22
C ASP A 106 5.49 10.60 2.57
N GLN A 107 6.50 10.81 3.41
CA GLN A 107 7.90 10.90 3.03
C GLN A 107 8.66 9.75 3.66
N ILE A 108 9.44 9.04 2.85
CA ILE A 108 10.22 7.88 3.31
C ILE A 108 11.70 8.06 2.99
N HIS A 109 12.53 7.56 3.89
CA HIS A 109 13.95 7.45 3.65
C HIS A 109 14.26 6.29 2.72
N THR A 110 15.12 6.53 1.72
CA THR A 110 15.60 5.50 0.80
C THR A 110 17.13 5.58 0.78
N PRO A 111 17.83 4.60 1.38
CA PRO A 111 19.29 4.62 1.40
C PRO A 111 19.89 4.67 -0.01
N VAL A 112 21.03 5.36 -0.16
CA VAL A 112 21.86 5.42 -1.38
C VAL A 112 21.24 6.19 -2.57
N VAL A 113 19.96 6.54 -2.50
CA VAL A 113 19.25 7.31 -3.55
C VAL A 113 18.42 8.41 -2.92
N SER A 114 17.85 9.30 -3.75
CA SER A 114 16.94 10.35 -3.26
C SER A 114 15.83 9.74 -2.42
N ASP A 115 15.40 10.43 -1.38
CA ASP A 115 14.20 10.07 -0.63
C ASP A 115 12.97 10.02 -1.54
N ARG A 116 11.93 9.35 -1.10
CA ARG A 116 10.68 9.23 -1.85
C ARG A 116 9.55 9.86 -1.08
N ASP A 117 8.58 10.36 -1.83
CA ASP A 117 7.28 10.73 -1.29
C ASP A 117 6.16 10.06 -2.10
N TYR A 118 4.97 10.02 -1.52
CA TYR A 118 3.79 9.52 -2.20
C TYR A 118 2.51 9.98 -1.52
N VAL A 119 1.42 9.95 -2.27
CA VAL A 119 0.07 10.06 -1.73
C VAL A 119 -0.63 8.74 -1.94
N ILE A 120 -1.20 8.19 -0.88
CA ILE A 120 -1.99 6.96 -0.93
C ILE A 120 -3.37 7.18 -0.34
N LYS A 121 -4.34 6.50 -0.93
CA LYS A 121 -5.64 6.21 -0.32
C LYS A 121 -5.55 4.86 0.37
N VAL A 122 -5.93 4.81 1.64
CA VAL A 122 -6.12 3.58 2.39
C VAL A 122 -7.61 3.36 2.54
N THR A 123 -8.10 2.17 2.21
CA THR A 123 -9.48 1.76 2.45
C THR A 123 -9.51 0.59 3.42
N ARG A 124 -10.42 0.64 4.40
CA ARG A 124 -10.71 -0.46 5.33
C ARG A 124 -12.03 -1.09 4.93
N THR A 125 -12.04 -2.41 4.67
CA THR A 125 -13.24 -3.19 4.38
C THR A 125 -13.32 -4.42 5.28
N TYR A 126 -14.54 -4.84 5.64
CA TYR A 126 -14.79 -6.05 6.42
C TYR A 126 -15.66 -7.03 5.63
N ASP A 127 -15.19 -8.25 5.48
CA ASP A 127 -15.91 -9.37 4.88
C ASP A 127 -16.44 -10.26 6.01
N ALA A 128 -17.73 -10.14 6.33
CA ALA A 128 -18.34 -10.87 7.44
C ALA A 128 -18.39 -12.39 7.20
N ALA A 129 -18.48 -12.84 5.94
CA ALA A 129 -18.53 -14.27 5.62
C ALA A 129 -17.19 -14.97 5.87
N ARG A 130 -16.08 -14.21 5.84
CA ARG A 130 -14.72 -14.70 6.09
C ARG A 130 -14.12 -14.17 7.38
N GLU A 131 -14.85 -13.36 8.13
CA GLU A 131 -14.37 -12.65 9.32
C GLU A 131 -13.04 -11.90 9.06
N ARG A 132 -12.89 -11.33 7.85
CA ARG A 132 -11.65 -10.75 7.35
C ARG A 132 -11.73 -9.24 7.24
N THR A 133 -10.75 -8.54 7.81
CA THR A 133 -10.54 -7.12 7.53
C THR A 133 -9.41 -6.95 6.51
N GLU A 134 -9.67 -6.20 5.47
CA GLU A 134 -8.66 -5.80 4.48
C GLU A 134 -8.39 -4.30 4.59
N PHE A 135 -7.11 -3.93 4.61
CA PHE A 135 -6.62 -2.56 4.46
C PHE A 135 -5.90 -2.47 3.11
N ARG A 136 -6.48 -1.76 2.17
CA ARG A 136 -5.90 -1.59 0.83
C ARG A 136 -5.30 -0.21 0.70
N CYS A 137 -4.02 -0.14 0.29
CA CYS A 137 -3.26 1.06 0.05
C CYS A 137 -3.01 1.21 -1.45
N THR A 138 -3.49 2.29 -2.04
CA THR A 138 -3.32 2.56 -3.49
C THR A 138 -2.81 3.98 -3.69
N SER A 139 -1.79 4.17 -4.52
CA SER A 139 -1.32 5.51 -4.87
C SER A 139 -2.41 6.33 -5.56
N VAL A 140 -2.40 7.63 -5.30
CA VAL A 140 -3.33 8.60 -5.89
C VAL A 140 -2.50 9.70 -6.52
N SER A 141 -2.80 10.04 -7.79
CA SER A 141 -2.19 11.14 -8.53
C SER A 141 -3.05 12.40 -8.48
N GLY A 142 -2.44 13.55 -8.69
CA GLY A 142 -3.15 14.83 -8.82
C GLY A 142 -3.69 15.42 -7.52
N VAL A 143 -3.42 14.82 -6.37
CA VAL A 143 -3.85 15.30 -5.05
C VAL A 143 -2.67 15.37 -4.07
N GLY A 144 -2.84 16.17 -2.99
CA GLY A 144 -1.84 16.35 -1.94
C GLY A 144 -0.75 17.36 -2.30
N PRO A 145 0.30 17.46 -1.46
CA PRO A 145 1.39 18.42 -1.65
C PRO A 145 2.17 18.16 -2.94
N PRO A 146 2.82 19.19 -3.51
CA PRO A 146 3.82 19.02 -4.55
C PRO A 146 4.94 18.09 -4.08
N VAL A 147 5.71 17.53 -5.03
CA VAL A 147 6.86 16.69 -4.71
C VAL A 147 7.83 17.46 -3.81
N ALA A 148 8.20 16.89 -2.68
CA ALA A 148 9.10 17.52 -1.73
C ALA A 148 10.50 17.71 -2.33
N ALA A 149 11.19 18.79 -1.96
CA ALA A 149 12.56 19.03 -2.42
C ALA A 149 13.48 17.85 -2.05
N GLY A 150 14.27 17.39 -3.00
CA GLY A 150 15.16 16.23 -2.83
C GLY A 150 14.46 14.87 -2.82
N HIS A 151 13.17 14.83 -3.11
CA HIS A 151 12.38 13.59 -3.19
C HIS A 151 12.02 13.24 -4.64
N VAL A 152 11.70 11.97 -4.85
CA VAL A 152 11.07 11.48 -6.09
C VAL A 152 9.71 10.90 -5.73
N ARG A 153 8.65 11.34 -6.44
CA ARG A 153 7.30 10.83 -6.26
C ARG A 153 7.21 9.39 -6.75
N ILE A 154 6.76 8.46 -5.87
CA ILE A 154 6.43 7.09 -6.28
C ILE A 154 5.09 7.14 -7.04
N PRO A 155 5.06 6.75 -8.33
CA PRO A 155 3.85 6.85 -9.14
C PRO A 155 2.85 5.72 -8.85
N ILE A 156 3.35 4.51 -8.55
CA ILE A 156 2.52 3.31 -8.37
C ILE A 156 2.86 2.64 -7.05
N ILE A 157 1.85 2.53 -6.20
CA ILE A 157 1.86 1.73 -4.97
C ILE A 157 0.56 0.92 -4.95
N ARG A 158 0.68 -0.38 -4.70
CA ARG A 158 -0.40 -1.30 -4.38
C ARG A 158 0.07 -2.15 -3.22
N ALA A 159 -0.46 -1.89 -2.05
CA ALA A 159 -0.04 -2.59 -0.84
C ALA A 159 -1.24 -2.77 0.08
N GLY A 160 -1.08 -3.57 1.12
CA GLY A 160 -2.12 -3.70 2.13
C GLY A 160 -1.86 -4.79 3.13
N TRP A 161 -2.88 -4.97 3.96
CA TRP A 161 -2.90 -5.92 5.05
C TRP A 161 -4.21 -6.71 5.02
N LEU A 162 -4.13 -8.03 5.20
CA LEU A 162 -5.27 -8.87 5.48
C LEU A 162 -5.16 -9.35 6.92
N VAL A 163 -6.22 -9.14 7.68
CA VAL A 163 -6.36 -9.60 9.07
C VAL A 163 -7.47 -10.64 9.07
N GLU A 164 -7.12 -11.89 9.34
CA GLU A 164 -8.03 -13.04 9.27
C GLU A 164 -7.94 -13.86 10.56
N PRO A 165 -8.96 -14.65 10.92
CA PRO A 165 -8.84 -15.63 11.96
C PRO A 165 -7.66 -16.58 11.73
N GLY A 166 -6.84 -16.74 12.74
CA GLY A 166 -5.70 -17.64 12.78
C GLY A 166 -5.89 -18.78 13.77
N PRO A 167 -4.86 -19.61 13.96
CA PRO A 167 -4.89 -20.69 14.95
C PRO A 167 -5.12 -20.17 16.38
N ALA A 168 -5.72 -21.01 17.24
CA ALA A 168 -5.93 -20.75 18.66
C ALA A 168 -6.60 -19.39 18.96
N ALA A 169 -7.62 -19.01 18.17
CA ALA A 169 -8.32 -17.73 18.24
C ALA A 169 -7.39 -16.50 18.04
N GLY A 170 -6.24 -16.71 17.49
CA GLY A 170 -5.30 -15.67 17.09
C GLY A 170 -5.60 -15.09 15.71
N THR A 171 -4.64 -14.34 15.20
CA THR A 171 -4.72 -13.64 13.91
C THR A 171 -3.73 -14.24 12.92
N ARG A 172 -4.18 -14.49 11.70
CA ARG A 172 -3.32 -14.57 10.52
C ARG A 172 -3.23 -13.18 9.89
N LEU A 173 -2.06 -12.59 9.96
CA LEU A 173 -1.77 -11.30 9.34
C LEU A 173 -1.00 -11.54 8.06
N THR A 174 -1.54 -11.08 6.93
CA THR A 174 -0.86 -11.09 5.65
C THR A 174 -0.54 -9.66 5.23
N TYR A 175 0.72 -9.39 4.93
CA TYR A 175 1.17 -8.18 4.27
C TYR A 175 1.44 -8.47 2.80
N TYR A 176 1.05 -7.56 1.93
CA TYR A 176 1.41 -7.60 0.51
C TYR A 176 1.78 -6.21 0.01
N ALA A 177 2.71 -6.14 -0.94
CA ALA A 177 3.15 -4.87 -1.51
C ALA A 177 3.71 -5.02 -2.92
N TYR A 178 3.38 -4.04 -3.74
CA TYR A 178 4.02 -3.75 -5.02
C TYR A 178 4.19 -2.25 -5.15
N SER A 179 5.33 -1.81 -5.67
CA SER A 179 5.52 -0.40 -6.01
C SER A 179 6.47 -0.23 -7.18
N GLU A 180 6.32 0.87 -7.91
CA GLU A 180 7.29 1.33 -8.89
C GLU A 180 7.98 2.57 -8.32
N PRO A 181 9.31 2.55 -8.15
CA PRO A 181 10.02 3.55 -7.33
C PRO A 181 10.07 4.95 -7.94
N GLY A 182 9.75 5.09 -9.22
CA GLY A 182 9.91 6.34 -9.96
C GLY A 182 11.37 6.78 -10.14
N GLY A 183 11.59 7.80 -10.98
CA GLY A 183 12.91 8.36 -11.24
C GLY A 183 13.86 7.41 -11.97
N LEU A 184 15.12 7.83 -12.06
CA LEU A 184 16.21 7.08 -12.72
C LEU A 184 16.92 6.19 -11.70
N ILE A 185 16.32 5.09 -11.31
CA ILE A 185 16.94 4.07 -10.47
C ILE A 185 17.03 2.75 -11.24
N THR A 186 18.18 2.06 -11.13
CA THR A 186 18.29 0.74 -11.77
C THR A 186 17.33 -0.24 -11.11
N ALA A 187 16.70 -1.10 -11.91
CA ALA A 187 15.77 -2.11 -11.40
C ALA A 187 16.42 -3.00 -10.32
N LEU A 188 17.71 -3.25 -10.40
CA LEU A 188 18.44 -4.06 -9.40
C LEU A 188 18.43 -3.40 -8.01
N LEU A 189 18.78 -2.10 -7.92
CA LEU A 189 18.79 -1.36 -6.66
C LEU A 189 17.38 -1.18 -6.11
N ALA A 190 16.40 -0.91 -6.98
CA ALA A 190 15.02 -0.76 -6.59
C ALA A 190 14.44 -2.05 -5.99
N ARG A 191 14.77 -3.21 -6.55
CA ARG A 191 14.26 -4.52 -6.11
C ARG A 191 14.70 -4.87 -4.68
N SER A 192 15.99 -4.67 -4.35
CA SER A 192 16.48 -4.94 -2.98
C SER A 192 15.86 -3.97 -1.98
N ALA A 193 15.85 -2.67 -2.27
CA ALA A 193 15.25 -1.66 -1.39
C ALA A 193 13.75 -1.91 -1.11
N GLN A 194 13.00 -2.36 -2.13
CA GLN A 194 11.58 -2.71 -1.95
C GLN A 194 11.40 -3.94 -1.06
N ALA A 195 12.22 -4.97 -1.25
CA ALA A 195 12.15 -6.19 -0.44
C ALA A 195 12.54 -5.91 1.01
N ASP A 196 13.62 -5.17 1.25
CA ASP A 196 14.08 -4.79 2.59
C ASP A 196 13.02 -3.98 3.33
N ARG A 197 12.39 -3.03 2.63
CA ARG A 197 11.30 -2.25 3.19
C ARG A 197 10.09 -3.12 3.53
N SER A 198 9.63 -3.96 2.61
CA SER A 198 8.49 -4.84 2.83
C SER A 198 8.72 -5.76 4.04
N LEU A 199 9.94 -6.30 4.17
CA LEU A 199 10.31 -7.13 5.30
C LEU A 199 10.39 -6.33 6.60
N ALA A 200 10.89 -5.10 6.56
CA ALA A 200 10.93 -4.23 7.73
C ALA A 200 9.51 -3.86 8.21
N ASP A 201 8.60 -3.54 7.31
CA ASP A 201 7.22 -3.16 7.63
C ASP A 201 6.45 -4.31 8.29
N ILE A 202 6.52 -5.55 7.76
CA ILE A 202 5.83 -6.70 8.37
C ILE A 202 6.43 -7.08 9.72
N VAL A 203 7.76 -7.06 9.85
CA VAL A 203 8.44 -7.34 11.13
C VAL A 203 8.07 -6.31 12.18
N HIS A 204 8.05 -5.02 11.82
CA HIS A 204 7.65 -3.93 12.71
C HIS A 204 6.20 -4.10 13.19
N MET A 205 5.26 -4.35 12.27
CA MET A 205 3.85 -4.55 12.59
C MET A 205 3.65 -5.80 13.46
N ALA A 206 4.32 -6.90 13.15
CA ALA A 206 4.21 -8.12 13.95
C ALA A 206 4.73 -7.92 15.38
N LYS A 207 5.84 -7.18 15.56
CA LYS A 207 6.35 -6.81 16.88
C LYS A 207 5.37 -5.93 17.64
N ARG A 208 4.78 -4.96 16.97
CA ARG A 208 3.78 -4.07 17.54
C ARG A 208 2.57 -4.87 18.06
N LEU A 209 2.01 -5.74 17.24
CA LEU A 209 0.84 -6.55 17.59
C LEU A 209 1.14 -7.54 18.74
N ARG A 210 2.33 -8.14 18.77
CA ARG A 210 2.75 -9.04 19.87
C ARG A 210 2.83 -8.34 21.23
N ARG A 211 2.96 -7.00 21.26
CA ARG A 211 3.01 -6.19 22.51
C ARG A 211 1.64 -5.81 23.02
N LEU A 212 0.55 -6.10 22.29
CA LEU A 212 -0.79 -5.81 22.78
C LEU A 212 -1.07 -6.67 24.01
N SER A 213 -1.15 -6.00 25.17
CA SER A 213 -1.43 -6.67 26.44
C SER A 213 -2.92 -7.00 26.58
N PRO A 214 -3.29 -7.98 27.42
CA PRO A 214 -4.70 -8.21 27.78
C PRO A 214 -5.42 -6.94 28.29
N GLY A 215 -4.72 -6.07 29.01
CA GLY A 215 -5.26 -4.79 29.49
C GLY A 215 -5.50 -3.76 28.37
N ASP A 216 -4.72 -3.82 27.27
CA ASP A 216 -4.97 -3.00 26.09
C ASP A 216 -6.17 -3.52 25.29
N LEU A 217 -6.43 -4.81 25.35
CA LEU A 217 -7.57 -5.46 24.71
C LEU A 217 -8.88 -5.15 25.45
N ALA A 218 -8.86 -5.21 26.80
CA ALA A 218 -10.03 -4.94 27.65
C ALA A 218 -10.51 -3.47 27.67
N ARG A 219 -9.68 -2.52 27.25
CA ARG A 219 -10.06 -1.08 27.15
C ARG A 219 -10.77 -0.73 25.84
N ARG A 220 -11.10 -1.68 25.01
CA ARG A 220 -11.64 -1.49 23.66
C ARG A 220 -13.11 -1.91 23.51
N ASP A 221 -13.66 -2.54 24.53
CA ASP A 221 -15.07 -2.86 24.71
C ASP A 221 -15.79 -1.72 25.48
#